data_de5b7024128a3aa1c9cd4acba693051c
#
_entry.id   de5b7024128a3aa1c9cd4acba693051c
#
_cell.length_a   1.000
_cell.length_b   1.000
_cell.length_c   1.000
_cell.angle_alpha   90.00
_cell.angle_beta   90.00
_cell.angle_gamma   90.00
#
_symmetry.space_group_name_H-M   'P 1'
#
loop_
_entity.id
_entity.type
_entity.pdbx_description
1 polymer ?
#
loop_
_entity_poly.entity_id
_entity_poly.type
_entity_poly.pdbx_seq_one_letter_code
_entity_poly.pdbx_strand_id
1 'polypeptide(L)'
;MARQTNAAYWAQRMKNMEDALLDQSYSYVENLEKQFAAAQAEIERQMARWYQRFATNNEIDLAEAKRLLNSKELKEFHWTVAEYIAYGEQNAIDGAWMKQLENASARVHISRLEALKLQLQQQAEVLYSNQLDYVDAAARKMYEGSYYHTAFELQKGLGVGWTMQAINEETITKVLSRPWTTDNQTFRDRCWTNKQSLVNSVNTQLTQMVIRGEAPDRAISAISKQFDVSRAKAGRLVMTESAYFSSAGQKDCYKALDVERYEVVASRDHKVCSFCADMDSKVFKMSDYQVGLTAPPFHPWCRCCTTPYEDDVAELLKRRTSGSNPLPGDMSYKQWKEWQDGLAKAQRAQKIADATPLFEKMQKSGLLRLPPLDEFAEMRYSNFPTYKKLVARFENLTGQRKWAAVEFNPETLADHFKRHGSDLGADAQAYAATALKFVNGKGAKAVIFDEDG
;
A
#
# COMPACT_ATOMS: atom_id res chain seq x y z
N MET A 1 42.13 -6.63 2.72
CA MET A 1 41.53 -6.89 1.40
C MET A 1 41.31 -5.54 0.71
N ALA A 2 41.81 -5.36 -0.51
CA ALA A 2 41.59 -4.14 -1.28
C ALA A 2 40.07 -4.02 -1.54
N ARG A 3 39.51 -2.92 -1.10
CA ARG A 3 38.08 -2.62 -1.32
C ARG A 3 37.87 -2.40 -2.81
N GLN A 4 37.05 -3.25 -3.43
CA GLN A 4 36.70 -3.10 -4.84
C GLN A 4 35.70 -1.95 -4.95
N THR A 5 36.11 -0.86 -5.56
CA THR A 5 35.29 0.35 -5.75
C THR A 5 35.01 0.60 -7.23
N ASN A 6 35.15 -0.43 -8.09
CA ASN A 6 34.92 -0.26 -9.51
C ASN A 6 33.44 -0.45 -9.89
N ALA A 7 33.00 0.24 -10.94
CA ALA A 7 31.62 0.22 -11.43
C ALA A 7 31.11 -1.21 -11.71
N ALA A 8 31.95 -2.07 -12.28
CA ALA A 8 31.59 -3.45 -12.60
C ALA A 8 31.26 -4.30 -11.35
N TYR A 9 31.97 -4.06 -10.25
CA TYR A 9 31.70 -4.75 -8.96
C TYR A 9 30.31 -4.35 -8.42
N TRP A 10 30.00 -3.07 -8.41
CA TRP A 10 28.72 -2.56 -7.91
C TRP A 10 27.57 -2.96 -8.82
N ALA A 11 27.75 -2.85 -10.14
CA ALA A 11 26.77 -3.30 -11.13
C ALA A 11 26.40 -4.79 -10.93
N GLN A 12 27.41 -5.66 -10.73
CA GLN A 12 27.18 -7.09 -10.53
C GLN A 12 26.45 -7.37 -9.20
N ARG A 13 26.79 -6.67 -8.11
CA ARG A 13 26.11 -6.83 -6.82
C ARG A 13 24.65 -6.44 -6.89
N MET A 14 24.37 -5.27 -7.45
CA MET A 14 22.99 -4.78 -7.58
C MET A 14 22.18 -5.66 -8.53
N LYS A 15 22.79 -6.14 -9.61
CA LYS A 15 22.13 -7.08 -10.52
C LYS A 15 21.80 -8.41 -9.86
N ASN A 16 22.70 -8.99 -9.11
CA ASN A 16 22.46 -10.24 -8.37
C ASN A 16 21.34 -10.07 -7.33
N MET A 17 21.32 -8.93 -6.63
CA MET A 17 20.26 -8.58 -5.69
C MET A 17 18.90 -8.46 -6.40
N GLU A 18 18.85 -7.71 -7.50
CA GLU A 18 17.62 -7.53 -8.26
C GLU A 18 17.09 -8.85 -8.81
N ASP A 19 17.95 -9.70 -9.38
CA ASP A 19 17.56 -11.01 -9.87
C ASP A 19 16.98 -11.89 -8.74
N ALA A 20 17.62 -11.91 -7.56
CA ALA A 20 17.10 -12.65 -6.41
C ALA A 20 15.76 -12.13 -5.89
N LEU A 21 15.51 -10.81 -5.95
CA LEU A 21 14.24 -10.22 -5.59
C LEU A 21 13.16 -10.53 -6.63
N LEU A 22 13.47 -10.42 -7.93
CA LEU A 22 12.54 -10.74 -9.00
C LEU A 22 12.19 -12.23 -9.03
N ASP A 23 13.12 -13.12 -8.70
CA ASP A 23 12.86 -14.56 -8.58
C ASP A 23 11.77 -14.86 -7.54
N GLN A 24 11.68 -14.07 -6.47
CA GLN A 24 10.57 -14.19 -5.51
C GLN A 24 9.23 -13.80 -6.15
N SER A 25 9.22 -12.84 -7.06
CA SER A 25 8.00 -12.43 -7.76
C SER A 25 7.51 -13.47 -8.75
N TYR A 26 8.38 -14.29 -9.33
CA TYR A 26 7.98 -15.43 -10.15
C TYR A 26 7.15 -16.45 -9.35
N SER A 27 7.42 -16.65 -8.08
CA SER A 27 6.59 -17.54 -7.23
C SER A 27 5.14 -17.06 -7.11
N TYR A 28 4.92 -15.75 -7.09
CA TYR A 28 3.56 -15.17 -7.12
C TYR A 28 2.89 -15.38 -8.47
N VAL A 29 3.64 -15.25 -9.58
CA VAL A 29 3.13 -15.54 -10.94
C VAL A 29 2.72 -17.00 -11.06
N GLU A 30 3.56 -17.94 -10.64
CA GLU A 30 3.24 -19.38 -10.67
C GLU A 30 1.99 -19.72 -9.85
N ASN A 31 1.83 -19.11 -8.67
CA ASN A 31 0.63 -19.29 -7.86
C ASN A 31 -0.62 -18.74 -8.56
N LEU A 32 -0.53 -17.57 -9.16
CA LEU A 32 -1.63 -17.01 -9.95
C LEU A 32 -1.96 -17.87 -11.17
N GLU A 33 -0.97 -18.39 -11.89
CA GLU A 33 -1.19 -19.29 -13.01
C GLU A 33 -1.97 -20.55 -12.60
N LYS A 34 -1.64 -21.14 -11.44
CA LYS A 34 -2.38 -22.28 -10.88
C LYS A 34 -3.83 -21.90 -10.53
N GLN A 35 -4.05 -20.71 -9.99
CA GLN A 35 -5.40 -20.24 -9.66
C GLN A 35 -6.23 -19.96 -10.92
N PHE A 36 -5.63 -19.33 -11.96
CA PHE A 36 -6.28 -19.13 -13.23
C PHE A 36 -6.65 -20.47 -13.89
N ALA A 37 -5.74 -21.46 -13.88
CA ALA A 37 -6.01 -22.80 -14.40
C ALA A 37 -7.13 -23.52 -13.62
N ALA A 38 -7.15 -23.39 -12.29
CA ALA A 38 -8.20 -23.98 -11.46
C ALA A 38 -9.56 -23.32 -11.70
N ALA A 39 -9.62 -22.00 -11.79
CA ALA A 39 -10.84 -21.26 -12.12
C ALA A 39 -11.36 -21.60 -13.52
N GLN A 40 -10.47 -21.69 -14.51
CA GLN A 40 -10.80 -22.11 -15.86
C GLN A 40 -11.40 -23.52 -15.88
N ALA A 41 -10.73 -24.49 -15.24
CA ALA A 41 -11.21 -25.88 -15.17
C ALA A 41 -12.56 -26.00 -14.47
N GLU A 42 -12.82 -25.19 -13.45
CA GLU A 42 -14.12 -25.16 -12.77
C GLU A 42 -15.21 -24.58 -13.67
N ILE A 43 -14.92 -23.52 -14.39
CA ILE A 43 -15.83 -22.93 -15.37
C ILE A 43 -16.17 -23.93 -16.49
N GLU A 44 -15.16 -24.59 -17.04
CA GLU A 44 -15.33 -25.61 -18.05
C GLU A 44 -16.21 -26.79 -17.55
N ARG A 45 -15.99 -27.22 -16.29
CA ARG A 45 -16.83 -28.27 -15.66
C ARG A 45 -18.27 -27.80 -15.46
N GLN A 46 -18.50 -26.59 -15.03
CA GLN A 46 -19.85 -26.03 -14.84
C GLN A 46 -20.58 -25.91 -16.18
N MET A 47 -19.89 -25.43 -17.21
CA MET A 47 -20.42 -25.38 -18.57
C MET A 47 -20.75 -26.79 -19.11
N ALA A 48 -19.82 -27.74 -18.97
CA ALA A 48 -20.04 -29.11 -19.41
C ALA A 48 -21.26 -29.78 -18.75
N ARG A 49 -21.41 -29.59 -17.41
CA ARG A 49 -22.62 -30.07 -16.67
C ARG A 49 -23.89 -29.43 -17.19
N TRP A 50 -23.85 -28.11 -17.42
CA TRP A 50 -24.99 -27.36 -17.92
C TRP A 50 -25.40 -27.86 -19.31
N TYR A 51 -24.42 -28.12 -20.22
CA TYR A 51 -24.64 -28.68 -21.56
C TYR A 51 -25.04 -30.14 -21.56
N GLN A 52 -24.48 -30.95 -20.69
CA GLN A 52 -24.86 -32.37 -20.56
C GLN A 52 -26.35 -32.52 -20.26
N ARG A 53 -26.90 -31.63 -19.45
CA ARG A 53 -28.35 -31.59 -19.21
C ARG A 53 -29.12 -31.14 -20.43
N PHE A 54 -28.60 -30.23 -21.23
CA PHE A 54 -29.16 -29.91 -22.54
C PHE A 54 -29.11 -31.11 -23.49
N ALA A 55 -27.99 -31.80 -23.53
CA ALA A 55 -27.79 -32.97 -24.40
C ALA A 55 -28.67 -34.15 -23.99
N THR A 56 -28.93 -34.35 -22.69
CA THR A 56 -29.76 -35.45 -22.17
C THR A 56 -31.27 -35.26 -22.54
N ASN A 57 -31.68 -34.02 -22.75
CA ASN A 57 -33.02 -33.66 -23.24
C ASN A 57 -33.06 -33.56 -24.79
N ASN A 58 -32.49 -34.46 -25.46
CA ASN A 58 -31.95 -34.46 -26.82
C ASN A 58 -32.96 -34.31 -28.00
N GLU A 59 -34.12 -33.75 -27.77
CA GLU A 59 -35.04 -33.41 -28.87
C GLU A 59 -35.42 -31.92 -28.85
N ILE A 60 -34.54 -31.06 -28.29
CA ILE A 60 -34.82 -29.67 -28.07
C ILE A 60 -34.29 -28.81 -29.20
N ASP A 61 -35.21 -28.15 -29.91
CA ASP A 61 -34.86 -27.07 -30.84
C ASP A 61 -34.46 -25.78 -30.08
N LEU A 62 -33.92 -24.80 -30.81
CA LEU A 62 -33.47 -23.52 -30.23
C LEU A 62 -34.55 -22.76 -29.46
N ALA A 63 -35.84 -22.89 -29.86
CA ALA A 63 -36.98 -22.26 -29.22
C ALA A 63 -37.29 -22.92 -27.88
N GLU A 64 -37.16 -24.23 -27.80
CA GLU A 64 -37.33 -25.02 -26.59
C GLU A 64 -36.17 -24.81 -25.60
N ALA A 65 -34.94 -24.71 -26.10
CA ALA A 65 -33.78 -24.33 -25.33
C ALA A 65 -33.95 -22.93 -24.66
N LYS A 66 -34.48 -21.94 -25.40
CA LYS A 66 -34.84 -20.63 -24.87
C LYS A 66 -35.94 -20.71 -23.81
N ARG A 67 -36.91 -21.59 -23.98
CA ARG A 67 -38.00 -21.78 -22.99
C ARG A 67 -37.50 -22.43 -21.71
N LEU A 68 -36.58 -23.40 -21.81
CA LEU A 68 -35.94 -24.03 -20.66
C LEU A 68 -35.02 -23.08 -19.89
N LEU A 69 -34.31 -22.20 -20.60
CA LEU A 69 -33.50 -21.12 -19.98
C LEU A 69 -34.33 -20.16 -19.14
N ASN A 70 -35.61 -19.99 -19.48
CA ASN A 70 -36.54 -19.13 -18.76
C ASN A 70 -37.37 -19.89 -17.72
N SER A 71 -37.18 -21.20 -17.54
CA SER A 71 -37.93 -22.00 -16.57
C SER A 71 -37.48 -21.77 -15.13
N LYS A 72 -38.42 -21.89 -14.18
CA LYS A 72 -38.32 -21.49 -12.76
C LYS A 72 -37.44 -22.39 -11.88
N GLU A 73 -36.77 -23.39 -12.39
CA GLU A 73 -36.09 -24.38 -11.55
C GLU A 73 -34.68 -23.93 -11.15
N LEU A 74 -34.60 -23.36 -9.96
CA LEU A 74 -33.36 -23.03 -9.24
C LEU A 74 -32.58 -24.25 -8.70
N LYS A 75 -33.10 -25.47 -8.89
CA LYS A 75 -32.52 -26.72 -8.34
C LYS A 75 -31.14 -27.09 -8.90
N GLU A 76 -30.62 -26.32 -9.84
CA GLU A 76 -29.33 -26.57 -10.49
C GLU A 76 -28.18 -25.78 -9.87
N PHE A 77 -28.47 -24.88 -8.93
CA PHE A 77 -27.42 -24.16 -8.23
C PHE A 77 -26.74 -25.04 -7.21
N HIS A 78 -25.43 -25.00 -7.24
CA HIS A 78 -24.62 -25.64 -6.22
C HIS A 78 -24.71 -24.90 -4.88
N TRP A 79 -24.98 -23.60 -4.96
CA TRP A 79 -25.17 -22.68 -3.84
C TRP A 79 -26.50 -21.96 -3.95
N THR A 80 -27.07 -21.63 -2.81
CA THR A 80 -28.22 -20.73 -2.74
C THR A 80 -27.78 -19.30 -3.04
N VAL A 81 -28.72 -18.42 -3.41
CA VAL A 81 -28.41 -16.99 -3.62
C VAL A 81 -27.83 -16.36 -2.36
N ALA A 82 -28.29 -16.77 -1.18
CA ALA A 82 -27.77 -16.29 0.10
C ALA A 82 -26.29 -16.68 0.31
N GLU A 83 -25.89 -17.90 -0.05
CA GLU A 83 -24.49 -18.35 -0.01
C GLU A 83 -23.62 -17.58 -1.00
N TYR A 84 -24.14 -17.25 -2.20
CA TYR A 84 -23.46 -16.38 -3.17
C TYR A 84 -23.24 -14.96 -2.60
N ILE A 85 -24.26 -14.40 -1.92
CA ILE A 85 -24.17 -13.09 -1.28
C ILE A 85 -23.09 -13.12 -0.19
N ALA A 86 -23.17 -14.09 0.75
CA ALA A 86 -22.22 -14.20 1.86
C ALA A 86 -20.77 -14.39 1.35
N TYR A 87 -20.58 -15.16 0.30
CA TYR A 87 -19.25 -15.35 -0.31
C TYR A 87 -18.76 -14.08 -1.03
N GLY A 88 -19.68 -13.38 -1.71
CA GLY A 88 -19.39 -12.12 -2.36
C GLY A 88 -19.01 -11.02 -1.38
N GLU A 89 -19.66 -10.93 -0.22
CA GLU A 89 -19.30 -9.99 0.86
C GLU A 89 -17.87 -10.20 1.37
N GLN A 90 -17.42 -11.45 1.43
CA GLN A 90 -16.05 -11.77 1.86
C GLN A 90 -15.00 -11.47 0.81
N ASN A 91 -15.34 -11.56 -0.49
CA ASN A 91 -14.40 -11.56 -1.59
C ASN A 91 -14.62 -10.44 -2.61
N ALA A 92 -15.61 -9.56 -2.41
CA ALA A 92 -15.93 -8.50 -3.35
C ALA A 92 -14.82 -7.45 -3.44
N ILE A 93 -14.35 -7.20 -4.67
CA ILE A 93 -13.41 -6.13 -4.97
C ILE A 93 -14.16 -4.79 -5.11
N ASP A 94 -15.41 -4.83 -5.54
CA ASP A 94 -16.27 -3.67 -5.68
C ASP A 94 -17.74 -3.97 -5.35
N GLY A 95 -18.51 -2.93 -4.99
CA GLY A 95 -19.93 -3.05 -4.63
C GLY A 95 -20.87 -3.33 -5.82
N ALA A 96 -20.39 -3.27 -7.06
CA ALA A 96 -21.24 -3.47 -8.24
C ALA A 96 -21.67 -4.94 -8.35
N TRP A 97 -20.78 -5.87 -8.02
CA TRP A 97 -21.08 -7.29 -7.99
C TRP A 97 -22.09 -7.65 -6.90
N MET A 98 -21.96 -7.08 -5.69
CA MET A 98 -22.93 -7.25 -4.61
C MET A 98 -24.32 -6.78 -5.03
N LYS A 99 -24.41 -5.63 -5.68
CA LYS A 99 -25.67 -5.08 -6.20
C LYS A 99 -26.33 -5.98 -7.24
N GLN A 100 -25.52 -6.68 -8.06
CA GLN A 100 -26.04 -7.67 -9.01
C GLN A 100 -26.59 -8.91 -8.31
N LEU A 101 -25.92 -9.41 -7.26
CA LEU A 101 -26.42 -10.53 -6.45
C LEU A 101 -27.71 -10.20 -5.70
N GLU A 102 -27.80 -9.03 -5.06
CA GLU A 102 -29.01 -8.56 -4.40
C GLU A 102 -30.19 -8.45 -5.38
N ASN A 103 -29.95 -7.89 -6.55
CA ASN A 103 -30.96 -7.81 -7.61
C ASN A 103 -31.39 -9.19 -8.11
N ALA A 104 -30.45 -10.14 -8.19
CA ALA A 104 -30.75 -11.52 -8.56
C ALA A 104 -31.60 -12.25 -7.50
N SER A 105 -31.34 -12.00 -6.21
CA SER A 105 -32.11 -12.59 -5.08
C SER A 105 -33.54 -12.04 -5.02
N ALA A 106 -33.75 -10.78 -5.40
CA ALA A 106 -35.06 -10.15 -5.45
C ALA A 106 -35.93 -10.61 -6.64
N ARG A 107 -35.31 -11.23 -7.64
CA ARG A 107 -36.04 -11.75 -8.81
C ARG A 107 -36.63 -13.13 -8.51
N VAL A 108 -37.93 -13.24 -8.57
CA VAL A 108 -38.67 -14.50 -8.36
C VAL A 108 -38.33 -15.58 -9.41
N HIS A 109 -37.65 -15.20 -10.51
CA HIS A 109 -37.34 -16.06 -11.66
C HIS A 109 -35.97 -15.71 -12.27
N ILE A 110 -34.90 -16.37 -11.82
CA ILE A 110 -33.60 -16.32 -12.50
C ILE A 110 -33.60 -17.35 -13.62
N SER A 111 -33.24 -16.93 -14.83
CA SER A 111 -33.05 -17.89 -15.93
C SER A 111 -31.81 -18.76 -15.69
N ARG A 112 -31.77 -19.96 -16.23
CA ARG A 112 -30.63 -20.86 -16.13
C ARG A 112 -29.35 -20.23 -16.68
N LEU A 113 -29.45 -19.39 -17.71
CA LEU A 113 -28.31 -18.66 -18.26
C LEU A 113 -27.80 -17.58 -17.28
N GLU A 114 -28.70 -16.82 -16.66
CA GLU A 114 -28.34 -15.83 -15.65
C GLU A 114 -27.68 -16.50 -14.46
N ALA A 115 -28.17 -17.67 -14.07
CA ALA A 115 -27.60 -18.51 -13.05
C ALA A 115 -26.15 -18.90 -13.35
N LEU A 116 -25.90 -19.41 -14.54
CA LEU A 116 -24.53 -19.78 -14.98
C LEU A 116 -23.62 -18.56 -15.02
N LYS A 117 -24.10 -17.42 -15.53
CA LYS A 117 -23.33 -16.16 -15.54
C LYS A 117 -22.93 -15.71 -14.14
N LEU A 118 -23.83 -15.80 -13.16
CA LEU A 118 -23.52 -15.46 -11.74
C LEU A 118 -22.45 -16.39 -11.17
N GLN A 119 -22.53 -17.70 -11.44
CA GLN A 119 -21.50 -18.65 -11.00
C GLN A 119 -20.12 -18.33 -11.60
N LEU A 120 -20.06 -18.03 -12.88
CA LEU A 120 -18.82 -17.68 -13.56
C LEU A 120 -18.26 -16.32 -13.10
N GLN A 121 -19.15 -15.36 -12.83
CA GLN A 121 -18.75 -14.08 -12.26
C GLN A 121 -18.14 -14.25 -10.86
N GLN A 122 -18.73 -15.08 -10.02
CA GLN A 122 -18.18 -15.39 -8.71
C GLN A 122 -16.75 -15.97 -8.81
N GLN A 123 -16.51 -16.90 -9.72
CA GLN A 123 -15.15 -17.43 -9.93
C GLN A 123 -14.17 -16.31 -10.33
N ALA A 124 -14.60 -15.38 -11.17
CA ALA A 124 -13.79 -14.24 -11.53
C ALA A 124 -13.53 -13.29 -10.33
N GLU A 125 -14.55 -13.03 -9.48
CA GLU A 125 -14.38 -12.21 -8.26
C GLU A 125 -13.34 -12.79 -7.33
N VAL A 126 -13.42 -14.08 -7.01
CA VAL A 126 -12.44 -14.77 -6.15
C VAL A 126 -11.04 -14.72 -6.76
N LEU A 127 -10.93 -15.03 -8.05
CA LEU A 127 -9.65 -15.02 -8.76
C LEU A 127 -8.96 -13.66 -8.70
N TYR A 128 -9.70 -12.59 -8.98
CA TYR A 128 -9.13 -11.23 -9.01
C TYR A 128 -8.96 -10.62 -7.60
N SER A 129 -9.73 -11.04 -6.60
CA SER A 129 -9.44 -10.72 -5.20
C SER A 129 -8.09 -11.29 -4.80
N ASN A 130 -7.88 -12.58 -5.03
CA ASN A 130 -6.61 -13.23 -4.76
C ASN A 130 -5.44 -12.59 -5.54
N GLN A 131 -5.67 -12.25 -6.83
CA GLN A 131 -4.65 -11.54 -7.62
C GLN A 131 -4.28 -10.20 -6.99
N LEU A 132 -5.25 -9.43 -6.52
CA LEU A 132 -5.01 -8.14 -5.88
C LEU A 132 -4.15 -8.31 -4.61
N ASP A 133 -4.49 -9.28 -3.76
CA ASP A 133 -3.75 -9.57 -2.54
C ASP A 133 -2.31 -10.02 -2.85
N TYR A 134 -2.12 -10.85 -3.87
CA TYR A 134 -0.78 -11.28 -4.32
C TYR A 134 0.05 -10.12 -4.87
N VAL A 135 -0.54 -9.24 -5.68
CA VAL A 135 0.18 -8.07 -6.23
C VAL A 135 0.55 -7.11 -5.11
N ASP A 136 -0.36 -6.84 -4.16
CA ASP A 136 -0.09 -5.98 -3.00
C ASP A 136 1.04 -6.56 -2.14
N ALA A 137 0.97 -7.84 -1.81
CA ALA A 137 2.01 -8.52 -1.02
C ALA A 137 3.37 -8.52 -1.73
N ALA A 138 3.39 -8.79 -3.05
CA ALA A 138 4.59 -8.73 -3.86
C ALA A 138 5.18 -7.32 -3.89
N ALA A 139 4.35 -6.30 -4.12
CA ALA A 139 4.75 -4.90 -4.17
C ALA A 139 5.40 -4.43 -2.86
N ARG A 140 4.78 -4.74 -1.72
CA ARG A 140 5.31 -4.44 -0.39
C ARG A 140 6.66 -5.11 -0.18
N LYS A 141 6.73 -6.41 -0.43
CA LYS A 141 7.96 -7.19 -0.27
C LYS A 141 9.08 -6.70 -1.18
N MET A 142 8.76 -6.33 -2.42
CA MET A 142 9.74 -5.79 -3.37
C MET A 142 10.26 -4.43 -2.93
N TYR A 143 9.40 -3.53 -2.51
CA TYR A 143 9.79 -2.21 -2.05
C TYR A 143 10.69 -2.28 -0.81
N GLU A 144 10.24 -2.95 0.24
CA GLU A 144 11.02 -3.12 1.47
C GLU A 144 12.31 -3.91 1.22
N GLY A 145 12.19 -5.03 0.51
CA GLY A 145 13.31 -5.89 0.18
C GLY A 145 14.39 -5.12 -0.57
N SER A 146 14.00 -4.37 -1.59
CA SER A 146 14.93 -3.58 -2.39
C SER A 146 15.61 -2.49 -1.57
N TYR A 147 14.87 -1.75 -0.74
CA TYR A 147 15.43 -0.72 0.14
C TYR A 147 16.51 -1.30 1.08
N TYR A 148 16.17 -2.35 1.83
CA TYR A 148 17.08 -2.91 2.82
C TYR A 148 18.21 -3.74 2.21
N HIS A 149 17.95 -4.49 1.13
CA HIS A 149 19.03 -5.22 0.45
C HIS A 149 20.02 -4.28 -0.23
N THR A 150 19.55 -3.19 -0.84
CA THR A 150 20.44 -2.16 -1.38
C THR A 150 21.34 -1.58 -0.30
N ALA A 151 20.80 -1.25 0.87
CA ALA A 151 21.57 -0.77 2.01
C ALA A 151 22.56 -1.81 2.51
N PHE A 152 22.15 -3.07 2.62
CA PHE A 152 23.01 -4.18 3.03
C PHE A 152 24.17 -4.39 2.05
N GLU A 153 23.88 -4.43 0.74
CA GLU A 153 24.90 -4.64 -0.28
C GLU A 153 25.94 -3.51 -0.27
N LEU A 154 25.51 -2.26 -0.09
CA LEU A 154 26.40 -1.12 0.04
C LEU A 154 27.27 -1.20 1.31
N GLN A 155 26.66 -1.41 2.47
CA GLN A 155 27.37 -1.54 3.74
C GLN A 155 28.37 -2.70 3.73
N LYS A 156 27.94 -3.86 3.24
CA LYS A 156 28.79 -5.05 3.11
C LYS A 156 29.94 -4.84 2.14
N GLY A 157 29.67 -4.26 0.97
CA GLY A 157 30.70 -3.96 -0.03
C GLY A 157 31.73 -2.95 0.47
N LEU A 158 31.31 -1.95 1.25
CA LEU A 158 32.18 -0.96 1.87
C LEU A 158 32.86 -1.46 3.15
N GLY A 159 32.37 -2.53 3.77
CA GLY A 159 32.83 -3.06 5.05
C GLY A 159 32.54 -2.14 6.24
N VAL A 160 31.52 -1.30 6.12
CA VAL A 160 31.15 -0.26 7.10
C VAL A 160 29.66 -0.32 7.37
N GLY A 161 29.29 -0.47 8.65
CA GLY A 161 27.91 -0.52 9.10
C GLY A 161 27.42 0.82 9.65
N TRP A 162 26.22 1.22 9.26
CA TRP A 162 25.49 2.37 9.82
C TRP A 162 24.01 2.07 9.94
N THR A 163 23.32 2.83 10.77
CA THR A 163 21.88 2.66 10.98
C THR A 163 21.09 3.19 9.80
N MET A 164 20.16 2.39 9.31
CA MET A 164 19.18 2.79 8.30
C MET A 164 17.89 3.30 8.98
N GLN A 165 17.26 4.28 8.36
CA GLN A 165 15.92 4.68 8.78
C GLN A 165 14.93 3.54 8.48
N ALA A 166 14.13 3.17 9.49
CA ALA A 166 13.09 2.17 9.30
C ALA A 166 11.97 2.72 8.40
N ILE A 167 11.54 1.89 7.44
CA ILE A 167 10.37 2.19 6.62
C ILE A 167 9.13 1.88 7.46
N ASN A 168 8.22 2.83 7.56
CA ASN A 168 6.93 2.63 8.22
C ASN A 168 5.84 2.24 7.22
N GLU A 169 4.76 1.66 7.73
CA GLU A 169 3.62 1.18 6.94
C GLU A 169 2.92 2.31 6.16
N GLU A 170 2.93 3.52 6.70
CA GLU A 170 2.37 4.69 6.04
C GLU A 170 3.15 5.05 4.76
N THR A 171 4.48 4.97 4.81
CA THR A 171 5.35 5.20 3.64
C THR A 171 5.09 4.16 2.57
N ILE A 172 5.03 2.88 2.95
CA ILE A 172 4.72 1.78 2.02
C ILE A 172 3.37 2.02 1.36
N THR A 173 2.34 2.28 2.15
CA THR A 173 0.98 2.53 1.65
C THR A 173 0.93 3.73 0.70
N LYS A 174 1.63 4.81 0.99
CA LYS A 174 1.73 5.98 0.09
C LYS A 174 2.40 5.63 -1.23
N VAL A 175 3.45 4.83 -1.22
CA VAL A 175 4.15 4.40 -2.44
C VAL A 175 3.26 3.48 -3.27
N LEU A 176 2.59 2.50 -2.64
CA LEU A 176 1.70 1.54 -3.32
C LEU A 176 0.44 2.19 -3.91
N SER A 177 -0.06 3.26 -3.30
CA SER A 177 -1.27 3.95 -3.78
C SER A 177 -1.00 5.00 -4.85
N ARG A 178 0.28 5.27 -5.18
CA ARG A 178 0.64 6.30 -6.15
C ARG A 178 0.72 5.71 -7.56
N PRO A 179 -0.05 6.25 -8.54
CA PRO A 179 0.14 5.90 -9.94
C PRO A 179 1.55 6.28 -10.41
N TRP A 180 2.22 5.40 -11.14
CA TRP A 180 3.57 5.64 -11.66
C TRP A 180 3.64 5.67 -13.19
N THR A 181 2.59 5.21 -13.84
CA THR A 181 2.47 5.17 -15.29
C THR A 181 1.74 6.41 -15.83
N THR A 182 1.95 6.71 -17.11
CA THR A 182 1.39 7.90 -17.78
C THR A 182 -0.13 7.91 -17.89
N ASP A 183 -0.78 6.74 -17.78
CA ASP A 183 -2.24 6.59 -17.78
C ASP A 183 -2.88 6.84 -16.40
N ASN A 184 -2.07 7.20 -15.40
CA ASN A 184 -2.51 7.52 -14.04
C ASN A 184 -3.30 6.39 -13.35
N GLN A 185 -3.02 5.12 -13.71
CA GLN A 185 -3.63 3.95 -13.11
C GLN A 185 -2.68 3.25 -12.13
N THR A 186 -3.24 2.79 -11.01
CA THR A 186 -2.56 1.90 -10.08
C THR A 186 -2.70 0.44 -10.51
N PHE A 187 -1.96 -0.46 -9.89
CA PHE A 187 -2.16 -1.90 -10.11
C PHE A 187 -3.58 -2.38 -9.70
N ARG A 188 -4.20 -1.71 -8.71
CA ARG A 188 -5.58 -1.99 -8.27
C ARG A 188 -6.57 -1.68 -9.39
N ASP A 189 -6.44 -0.52 -10.02
CA ASP A 189 -7.27 -0.11 -11.16
C ASP A 189 -7.13 -1.09 -12.33
N ARG A 190 -5.90 -1.57 -12.59
CA ARG A 190 -5.62 -2.57 -13.63
C ARG A 190 -6.22 -3.93 -13.31
N CYS A 191 -6.15 -4.40 -12.07
CA CYS A 191 -6.81 -5.63 -11.63
C CYS A 191 -8.31 -5.52 -11.86
N TRP A 192 -8.92 -4.41 -11.45
CA TRP A 192 -10.35 -4.19 -11.64
C TRP A 192 -10.75 -4.16 -13.14
N THR A 193 -10.01 -3.42 -13.96
CA THR A 193 -10.25 -3.36 -15.42
C THR A 193 -10.10 -4.74 -16.09
N ASN A 194 -9.09 -5.52 -15.71
CA ASN A 194 -8.89 -6.87 -16.23
C ASN A 194 -10.04 -7.80 -15.81
N LYS A 195 -10.51 -7.70 -14.56
CA LYS A 195 -11.69 -8.43 -14.08
C LYS A 195 -12.91 -8.13 -14.92
N GLN A 196 -13.24 -6.85 -15.09
CA GLN A 196 -14.40 -6.43 -15.89
C GLN A 196 -14.30 -6.94 -17.34
N SER A 197 -13.12 -6.87 -17.93
CA SER A 197 -12.88 -7.37 -19.27
C SER A 197 -13.14 -8.88 -19.38
N LEU A 198 -12.68 -9.67 -18.40
CA LEU A 198 -12.93 -11.11 -18.36
C LEU A 198 -14.42 -11.41 -18.19
N VAL A 199 -15.07 -10.81 -17.21
CA VAL A 199 -16.50 -11.01 -16.92
C VAL A 199 -17.37 -10.64 -18.13
N ASN A 200 -17.11 -9.47 -18.73
CA ASN A 200 -17.85 -9.04 -19.92
C ASN A 200 -17.66 -9.96 -21.12
N SER A 201 -16.43 -10.44 -21.34
CA SER A 201 -16.14 -11.37 -22.43
C SER A 201 -16.87 -12.71 -22.22
N VAL A 202 -16.80 -13.28 -21.01
CA VAL A 202 -17.50 -14.53 -20.67
C VAL A 202 -19.02 -14.38 -20.85
N ASN A 203 -19.58 -13.31 -20.30
CA ASN A 203 -21.02 -13.03 -20.42
C ASN A 203 -21.46 -12.87 -21.88
N THR A 204 -20.64 -12.20 -22.70
CA THR A 204 -20.92 -12.01 -24.13
C THR A 204 -20.86 -13.35 -24.88
N GLN A 205 -19.82 -14.15 -24.66
CA GLN A 205 -19.67 -15.46 -25.30
C GLN A 205 -20.84 -16.38 -24.95
N LEU A 206 -21.22 -16.48 -23.68
CA LEU A 206 -22.36 -17.28 -23.25
C LEU A 206 -23.68 -16.81 -23.89
N THR A 207 -23.90 -15.50 -23.94
CA THR A 207 -25.11 -14.95 -24.54
C THR A 207 -25.18 -15.24 -26.04
N GLN A 208 -24.09 -15.02 -26.76
CA GLN A 208 -24.01 -15.25 -28.19
C GLN A 208 -24.19 -16.74 -28.54
N MET A 209 -23.58 -17.62 -27.75
CA MET A 209 -23.72 -19.05 -27.91
C MET A 209 -25.18 -19.51 -27.81
N VAL A 210 -25.90 -19.02 -26.76
CA VAL A 210 -27.33 -19.37 -26.59
C VAL A 210 -28.18 -18.81 -27.73
N ILE A 211 -27.95 -17.55 -28.16
CA ILE A 211 -28.69 -16.90 -29.24
C ILE A 211 -28.45 -17.63 -30.56
N ARG A 212 -27.23 -18.07 -30.84
CA ARG A 212 -26.85 -18.71 -32.11
C ARG A 212 -27.07 -20.23 -32.13
N GLY A 213 -27.36 -20.86 -30.99
CA GLY A 213 -27.45 -22.31 -30.87
C GLY A 213 -26.12 -22.99 -31.15
N GLU A 214 -24.98 -22.36 -30.77
CA GLU A 214 -23.66 -22.91 -31.05
C GLU A 214 -23.33 -24.12 -30.15
N ALA A 215 -22.51 -25.03 -30.66
CA ALA A 215 -22.05 -26.17 -29.89
C ALA A 215 -21.22 -25.75 -28.66
N PRO A 216 -21.36 -26.47 -27.55
CA PRO A 216 -20.65 -26.17 -26.28
C PRO A 216 -19.16 -25.98 -26.44
N ASP A 217 -18.51 -26.84 -27.22
CA ASP A 217 -17.06 -26.85 -27.39
C ASP A 217 -16.49 -25.53 -27.93
N ARG A 218 -17.26 -24.86 -28.81
CA ARG A 218 -16.85 -23.53 -29.33
C ARG A 218 -16.84 -22.47 -28.26
N ALA A 219 -17.88 -22.44 -27.43
CA ALA A 219 -17.97 -21.47 -26.34
C ALA A 219 -16.92 -21.73 -25.24
N ILE A 220 -16.73 -23.02 -24.91
CA ILE A 220 -15.66 -23.41 -23.94
C ILE A 220 -14.31 -22.98 -24.49
N SER A 221 -14.00 -23.28 -25.76
CA SER A 221 -12.73 -22.87 -26.39
C SER A 221 -12.52 -21.33 -26.38
N ALA A 222 -13.57 -20.58 -26.69
CA ALA A 222 -13.51 -19.11 -26.69
C ALA A 222 -13.26 -18.54 -25.28
N ILE A 223 -13.91 -19.10 -24.28
CA ILE A 223 -13.72 -18.69 -22.86
C ILE A 223 -12.33 -19.10 -22.37
N SER A 224 -11.87 -20.32 -22.68
CA SER A 224 -10.51 -20.79 -22.34
C SER A 224 -9.44 -19.84 -22.89
N LYS A 225 -9.55 -19.44 -24.16
CA LYS A 225 -8.65 -18.45 -24.76
C LYS A 225 -8.65 -17.10 -23.99
N GLN A 226 -9.82 -16.67 -23.53
CA GLN A 226 -9.93 -15.44 -22.75
C GLN A 226 -9.25 -15.57 -21.38
N PHE A 227 -9.33 -16.74 -20.74
CA PHE A 227 -8.58 -17.04 -19.52
C PHE A 227 -7.07 -17.05 -19.74
N ASP A 228 -6.59 -17.61 -20.83
CA ASP A 228 -5.16 -17.57 -21.18
C ASP A 228 -4.65 -16.14 -21.36
N VAL A 229 -5.42 -15.29 -22.05
CA VAL A 229 -5.09 -13.85 -22.18
C VAL A 229 -5.09 -13.17 -20.82
N SER A 230 -6.05 -13.45 -19.95
CA SER A 230 -6.15 -12.87 -18.60
C SER A 230 -5.00 -13.33 -17.71
N ARG A 231 -4.62 -14.59 -17.77
CA ARG A 231 -3.47 -15.16 -17.08
C ARG A 231 -2.16 -14.47 -17.48
N ALA A 232 -1.93 -14.30 -18.78
CA ALA A 232 -0.76 -13.60 -19.31
C ALA A 232 -0.71 -12.12 -18.85
N LYS A 233 -1.88 -11.45 -18.82
CA LYS A 233 -1.98 -10.08 -18.29
C LYS A 233 -1.69 -10.01 -16.79
N ALA A 234 -2.16 -10.99 -16.01
CA ALA A 234 -1.90 -11.06 -14.58
C ALA A 234 -0.41 -11.25 -14.27
N GLY A 235 0.27 -12.19 -14.93
CA GLY A 235 1.70 -12.40 -14.80
C GLY A 235 2.52 -11.16 -15.18
N ARG A 236 2.15 -10.53 -16.31
CA ARG A 236 2.78 -9.27 -16.73
C ARG A 236 2.61 -8.16 -15.69
N LEU A 237 1.43 -8.04 -15.09
CA LEU A 237 1.16 -7.04 -14.06
C LEU A 237 2.05 -7.27 -12.83
N VAL A 238 2.07 -8.49 -12.28
CA VAL A 238 2.92 -8.83 -11.12
C VAL A 238 4.37 -8.46 -11.37
N MET A 239 4.96 -8.92 -12.48
CA MET A 239 6.38 -8.71 -12.76
C MET A 239 6.71 -7.25 -13.03
N THR A 240 5.83 -6.51 -13.72
CA THR A 240 6.06 -5.09 -14.00
C THR A 240 5.95 -4.23 -12.75
N GLU A 241 4.95 -4.48 -11.91
CA GLU A 241 4.80 -3.78 -10.64
C GLU A 241 5.93 -4.14 -9.66
N SER A 242 6.35 -5.40 -9.60
CA SER A 242 7.51 -5.81 -8.80
C SER A 242 8.77 -5.06 -9.18
N ALA A 243 9.08 -4.95 -10.47
CA ALA A 243 10.24 -4.18 -10.94
C ALA A 243 10.11 -2.68 -10.62
N TYR A 244 8.90 -2.11 -10.71
CA TYR A 244 8.67 -0.73 -10.29
C TYR A 244 8.92 -0.53 -8.79
N PHE A 245 8.34 -1.37 -7.93
CA PHE A 245 8.49 -1.23 -6.48
C PHE A 245 9.92 -1.52 -6.02
N SER A 246 10.64 -2.42 -6.70
CA SER A 246 12.08 -2.57 -6.50
C SER A 246 12.84 -1.28 -6.81
N SER A 247 12.60 -0.70 -7.96
CA SER A 247 13.20 0.58 -8.38
C SER A 247 12.88 1.72 -7.41
N ALA A 248 11.65 1.77 -6.89
CA ALA A 248 11.24 2.76 -5.88
C ALA A 248 11.99 2.56 -4.55
N GLY A 249 12.14 1.32 -4.09
CA GLY A 249 12.92 0.98 -2.90
C GLY A 249 14.40 1.36 -3.04
N GLN A 250 15.02 1.06 -4.18
CA GLN A 250 16.39 1.49 -4.49
C GLN A 250 16.52 3.01 -4.45
N LYS A 251 15.62 3.73 -5.13
CA LYS A 251 15.59 5.18 -5.14
C LYS A 251 15.55 5.79 -3.75
N ASP A 252 14.67 5.27 -2.89
CA ASP A 252 14.52 5.80 -1.54
C ASP A 252 15.72 5.42 -0.65
N CYS A 253 16.34 4.25 -0.86
CA CYS A 253 17.60 3.91 -0.24
C CYS A 253 18.72 4.89 -0.65
N TYR A 254 18.86 5.18 -1.94
CA TYR A 254 19.88 6.12 -2.42
C TYR A 254 19.68 7.52 -1.85
N LYS A 255 18.44 7.99 -1.75
CA LYS A 255 18.12 9.26 -1.08
C LYS A 255 18.50 9.26 0.40
N ALA A 256 18.20 8.18 1.11
CA ALA A 256 18.57 8.04 2.54
C ALA A 256 20.08 8.02 2.76
N LEU A 257 20.86 7.72 1.71
CA LEU A 257 22.31 7.67 1.71
C LEU A 257 22.98 8.91 1.10
N ASP A 258 22.21 9.90 0.64
CA ASP A 258 22.69 11.09 -0.05
C ASP A 258 23.52 10.76 -1.31
N VAL A 259 23.12 9.73 -2.06
CA VAL A 259 23.70 9.41 -3.36
C VAL A 259 23.19 10.43 -4.38
N GLU A 260 24.09 11.05 -5.14
CA GLU A 260 23.74 12.10 -6.08
C GLU A 260 23.49 11.60 -7.50
N ARG A 261 24.16 10.51 -7.89
CA ARG A 261 24.12 9.93 -9.24
C ARG A 261 23.95 8.41 -9.17
N TYR A 262 23.29 7.87 -10.16
CA TYR A 262 23.14 6.43 -10.34
C TYR A 262 23.45 6.04 -11.79
N GLU A 263 23.83 4.80 -11.97
CA GLU A 263 24.09 4.16 -13.24
C GLU A 263 23.02 3.09 -13.50
N VAL A 264 22.54 3.00 -14.73
CA VAL A 264 21.61 1.95 -15.16
C VAL A 264 22.38 0.68 -15.46
N VAL A 265 21.87 -0.45 -14.93
CA VAL A 265 22.45 -1.77 -15.17
C VAL A 265 21.41 -2.62 -15.91
N ALA A 266 21.66 -2.90 -17.18
CA ALA A 266 20.81 -3.76 -17.97
C ALA A 266 21.08 -5.25 -17.70
N SER A 267 20.08 -6.08 -17.94
CA SER A 267 20.26 -7.54 -17.96
C SER A 267 21.14 -7.93 -19.14
N ARG A 268 22.23 -8.66 -18.89
CA ARG A 268 23.23 -9.03 -19.93
C ARG A 268 22.94 -10.41 -20.54
N ASP A 269 21.67 -10.75 -20.74
CA ASP A 269 21.25 -11.99 -21.36
C ASP A 269 20.66 -11.76 -22.77
N HIS A 270 20.40 -12.86 -23.49
CA HIS A 270 19.83 -12.82 -24.82
C HIS A 270 18.38 -12.28 -24.91
N LYS A 271 17.76 -11.98 -23.76
CA LYS A 271 16.39 -11.43 -23.66
C LYS A 271 16.38 -9.91 -23.45
N VAL A 272 17.55 -9.26 -23.40
CA VAL A 272 17.62 -7.80 -23.29
C VAL A 272 17.09 -7.16 -24.59
N CYS A 273 16.21 -6.17 -24.46
CA CYS A 273 15.75 -5.42 -25.62
C CYS A 273 16.76 -4.32 -26.00
N SER A 274 16.68 -3.82 -27.24
CA SER A 274 17.59 -2.77 -27.72
C SER A 274 17.57 -1.54 -26.84
N PHE A 275 16.40 -1.06 -26.42
CA PHE A 275 16.28 0.10 -25.54
C PHE A 275 17.03 -0.10 -24.22
N CYS A 276 16.83 -1.24 -23.56
CA CYS A 276 17.54 -1.54 -22.31
C CYS A 276 19.05 -1.67 -22.52
N ALA A 277 19.49 -2.25 -23.64
CA ALA A 277 20.91 -2.35 -24.00
C ALA A 277 21.52 -0.95 -24.21
N ASP A 278 20.77 -0.03 -24.85
CA ASP A 278 21.20 1.36 -25.05
C ASP A 278 21.25 2.17 -23.76
N MET A 279 20.51 1.75 -22.73
CA MET A 279 20.50 2.38 -21.40
C MET A 279 21.59 1.84 -20.47
N ASP A 280 22.20 0.70 -20.78
CA ASP A 280 23.25 0.10 -19.95
C ASP A 280 24.42 1.07 -19.76
N SER A 281 24.90 1.16 -18.53
CA SER A 281 26.01 2.01 -18.12
C SER A 281 25.77 3.53 -18.28
N LYS A 282 24.54 3.98 -18.56
CA LYS A 282 24.22 5.41 -18.55
C LYS A 282 24.07 5.91 -17.12
N VAL A 283 24.70 7.07 -16.87
CA VAL A 283 24.72 7.73 -15.57
C VAL A 283 23.75 8.91 -15.57
N PHE A 284 22.91 8.99 -14.52
CA PHE A 284 21.94 10.07 -14.33
C PHE A 284 22.04 10.66 -12.92
N LYS A 285 21.57 11.89 -12.73
CA LYS A 285 21.41 12.50 -11.43
C LYS A 285 20.17 11.94 -10.73
N MET A 286 20.19 11.88 -9.40
CA MET A 286 19.01 11.48 -8.62
C MET A 286 17.82 12.44 -8.79
N SER A 287 18.07 13.73 -9.12
CA SER A 287 17.02 14.68 -9.50
C SER A 287 16.23 14.24 -10.74
N ASP A 288 16.88 13.53 -11.64
CA ASP A 288 16.35 13.12 -12.95
C ASP A 288 15.78 11.69 -12.90
N TYR A 289 15.69 11.07 -11.69
CA TYR A 289 15.21 9.70 -11.53
C TYR A 289 13.72 9.60 -11.88
N GLN A 290 13.45 9.20 -13.11
CA GLN A 290 12.11 9.02 -13.65
C GLN A 290 11.96 7.62 -14.24
N VAL A 291 11.09 6.82 -13.62
CA VAL A 291 10.78 5.46 -14.09
C VAL A 291 10.22 5.51 -15.51
N GLY A 292 10.70 4.61 -16.35
CA GLY A 292 10.33 4.53 -17.76
C GLY A 292 11.16 5.40 -18.70
N LEU A 293 11.92 6.38 -18.18
CA LEU A 293 12.77 7.27 -18.98
C LEU A 293 14.26 7.15 -18.63
N THR A 294 14.62 7.45 -17.39
CA THR A 294 16.00 7.42 -16.90
C THR A 294 16.26 6.27 -15.94
N ALA A 295 15.21 5.67 -15.36
CA ALA A 295 15.29 4.57 -14.43
C ALA A 295 14.32 3.42 -14.81
N PRO A 296 14.68 2.16 -14.51
CA PRO A 296 13.81 1.01 -14.76
C PRO A 296 12.57 1.01 -13.83
N PRO A 297 11.51 0.24 -14.18
CA PRO A 297 11.36 -0.52 -15.41
C PRO A 297 11.06 0.38 -16.62
N PHE A 298 11.68 0.07 -17.76
CA PHE A 298 11.47 0.81 -19.02
C PHE A 298 10.30 0.26 -19.84
N HIS A 299 9.94 -0.98 -19.62
CA HIS A 299 8.86 -1.70 -20.31
C HIS A 299 8.33 -2.86 -19.44
N PRO A 300 7.18 -3.45 -19.77
CA PRO A 300 6.71 -4.67 -19.10
C PRO A 300 7.78 -5.79 -19.13
N TRP A 301 7.91 -6.54 -18.04
CA TRP A 301 8.93 -7.58 -17.87
C TRP A 301 10.38 -7.05 -17.86
N CYS A 302 10.60 -5.78 -17.60
CA CYS A 302 11.94 -5.23 -17.47
C CYS A 302 12.66 -5.85 -16.27
N ARG A 303 13.94 -6.19 -16.45
CA ARG A 303 14.83 -6.79 -15.44
C ARG A 303 16.08 -5.95 -15.19
N CYS A 304 16.06 -4.69 -15.65
CA CYS A 304 17.13 -3.73 -15.37
C CYS A 304 17.03 -3.26 -13.93
N CYS A 305 18.14 -2.88 -13.36
CA CYS A 305 18.22 -2.24 -12.05
C CYS A 305 19.11 -0.99 -12.12
N THR A 306 19.35 -0.36 -11.00
CA THR A 306 20.29 0.75 -10.87
C THR A 306 21.41 0.38 -9.89
N THR A 307 22.54 1.06 -10.00
CA THR A 307 23.62 1.04 -9.03
C THR A 307 24.01 2.48 -8.69
N PRO A 308 24.42 2.81 -7.45
CA PRO A 308 25.03 4.09 -7.18
C PRO A 308 26.26 4.29 -8.04
N TYR A 309 26.48 5.51 -8.53
CA TYR A 309 27.66 5.80 -9.31
C TYR A 309 28.93 5.68 -8.45
N GLU A 310 30.00 5.12 -9.00
CA GLU A 310 31.17 4.70 -8.23
C GLU A 310 31.86 5.84 -7.44
N ASP A 311 31.93 7.04 -8.02
CA ASP A 311 32.51 8.20 -7.34
C ASP A 311 31.70 8.60 -6.11
N ASP A 312 30.36 8.53 -6.20
CA ASP A 312 29.46 8.84 -5.08
C ASP A 312 29.57 7.78 -3.99
N VAL A 313 29.80 6.51 -4.36
CA VAL A 313 30.07 5.43 -3.40
C VAL A 313 31.39 5.65 -2.66
N ALA A 314 32.44 6.10 -3.35
CA ALA A 314 33.71 6.43 -2.75
C ALA A 314 33.61 7.62 -1.77
N GLU A 315 32.82 8.63 -2.13
CA GLU A 315 32.52 9.78 -1.28
C GLU A 315 31.68 9.38 -0.05
N LEU A 316 30.66 8.54 -0.26
CA LEU A 316 29.85 7.96 0.83
C LEU A 316 30.73 7.23 1.85
N LEU A 317 31.71 6.44 1.36
CA LEU A 317 32.66 5.76 2.23
C LEU A 317 33.45 6.76 3.08
N LYS A 318 33.97 7.83 2.48
CA LYS A 318 34.72 8.86 3.21
C LYS A 318 33.88 9.52 4.29
N ARG A 319 32.62 9.86 3.98
CA ARG A 319 31.68 10.49 4.93
C ARG A 319 31.29 9.55 6.08
N ARG A 320 31.16 8.25 5.82
CA ARG A 320 30.64 7.26 6.77
C ARG A 320 31.72 6.49 7.55
N THR A 321 33.01 6.60 7.21
CA THR A 321 34.10 5.97 7.99
C THR A 321 34.37 6.65 9.32
N SER A 322 34.02 7.93 9.46
CA SER A 322 34.15 8.65 10.72
C SER A 322 32.96 8.32 11.65
N GLY A 323 33.20 7.50 12.66
CA GLY A 323 32.20 7.11 13.67
C GLY A 323 31.34 5.89 13.32
N SER A 324 31.70 5.10 12.29
CA SER A 324 30.98 3.90 11.90
C SER A 324 31.60 2.63 12.51
N ASN A 325 30.77 1.62 12.76
CA ASN A 325 31.21 0.30 13.17
C ASN A 325 31.67 -0.52 11.96
N PRO A 326 32.81 -1.23 12.03
CA PRO A 326 33.19 -2.18 10.99
C PRO A 326 32.08 -3.24 10.82
N LEU A 327 31.68 -3.50 9.58
CA LEU A 327 30.74 -4.58 9.29
C LEU A 327 31.54 -5.86 8.99
N PRO A 328 31.28 -6.99 9.68
CA PRO A 328 31.93 -8.27 9.37
C PRO A 328 31.65 -8.66 7.91
N GLY A 329 32.70 -9.05 7.20
CA GLY A 329 32.61 -9.39 5.77
C GLY A 329 31.78 -10.64 5.47
N ASP A 330 31.62 -11.51 6.46
CA ASP A 330 30.84 -12.75 6.43
C ASP A 330 29.40 -12.58 6.92
N MET A 331 29.01 -11.38 7.38
CA MET A 331 27.66 -11.11 7.87
C MET A 331 26.63 -11.41 6.79
N SER A 332 25.65 -12.26 7.12
CA SER A 332 24.50 -12.55 6.28
C SER A 332 23.47 -11.41 6.33
N TYR A 333 22.58 -11.31 5.31
CA TYR A 333 21.49 -10.33 5.30
C TYR A 333 20.58 -10.47 6.54
N LYS A 334 20.27 -11.70 6.97
CA LYS A 334 19.48 -11.95 8.16
C LYS A 334 20.12 -11.36 9.42
N GLN A 335 21.40 -11.61 9.64
CA GLN A 335 22.14 -11.06 10.79
C GLN A 335 22.21 -9.53 10.73
N TRP A 336 22.42 -8.98 9.53
CA TRP A 336 22.41 -7.54 9.33
C TRP A 336 21.03 -6.92 9.62
N LYS A 337 19.95 -7.57 9.19
CA LYS A 337 18.58 -7.10 9.47
C LYS A 337 18.29 -7.14 10.97
N GLU A 338 18.64 -8.21 11.66
CA GLU A 338 18.53 -8.34 13.13
C GLU A 338 19.33 -7.24 13.85
N TRP A 339 20.53 -6.94 13.37
CA TRP A 339 21.35 -5.86 13.90
C TRP A 339 20.70 -4.49 13.67
N GLN A 340 20.18 -4.19 12.48
CA GLN A 340 19.44 -2.96 12.18
C GLN A 340 18.19 -2.83 13.07
N ASP A 341 17.43 -3.89 13.26
CA ASP A 341 16.25 -3.90 14.12
C ASP A 341 16.62 -3.65 15.58
N GLY A 342 17.76 -4.18 16.03
CA GLY A 342 18.34 -3.90 17.35
C GLY A 342 18.71 -2.41 17.52
N LEU A 343 19.35 -1.80 16.53
CA LEU A 343 19.68 -0.38 16.52
C LEU A 343 18.42 0.49 16.51
N ALA A 344 17.44 0.16 15.71
CA ALA A 344 16.17 0.89 15.65
C ALA A 344 15.42 0.85 17.01
N LYS A 345 15.40 -0.32 17.67
CA LYS A 345 14.83 -0.47 19.02
C LYS A 345 15.60 0.37 20.06
N ALA A 346 16.93 0.35 20.01
CA ALA A 346 17.76 1.14 20.91
C ALA A 346 17.54 2.65 20.70
N GLN A 347 17.47 3.10 19.46
CA GLN A 347 17.17 4.50 19.13
C GLN A 347 15.78 4.91 19.59
N ARG A 348 14.76 4.05 19.40
CA ARG A 348 13.41 4.32 19.88
C ARG A 348 13.37 4.42 21.42
N ALA A 349 14.05 3.49 22.11
CA ALA A 349 14.15 3.53 23.56
C ALA A 349 14.85 4.82 24.05
N GLN A 350 15.91 5.25 23.36
CA GLN A 350 16.60 6.51 23.68
C GLN A 350 15.70 7.72 23.46
N LYS A 351 14.97 7.80 22.33
CA LYS A 351 14.01 8.88 22.06
C LYS A 351 12.94 8.97 23.15
N ILE A 352 12.42 7.82 23.59
CA ILE A 352 11.44 7.75 24.68
C ILE A 352 12.08 8.23 25.99
N ALA A 353 13.27 7.76 26.33
CA ALA A 353 13.99 8.18 27.53
C ALA A 353 14.24 9.69 27.53
N ASP A 354 14.66 10.26 26.40
CA ASP A 354 14.91 11.71 26.25
C ASP A 354 13.63 12.55 26.35
N ALA A 355 12.49 12.01 25.93
CA ALA A 355 11.20 12.69 25.96
C ALA A 355 10.49 12.57 27.33
N THR A 356 10.74 11.48 28.07
CA THR A 356 10.04 11.14 29.32
C THR A 356 10.05 12.27 30.38
N PRO A 357 11.17 12.95 30.67
CA PRO A 357 11.17 13.99 31.72
C PRO A 357 10.23 15.15 31.42
N LEU A 358 10.19 15.57 30.13
CA LEU A 358 9.29 16.65 29.71
C LEU A 358 7.84 16.17 29.67
N PHE A 359 7.61 14.98 29.14
CA PHE A 359 6.28 14.37 29.07
C PHE A 359 5.64 14.23 30.45
N GLU A 360 6.37 13.68 31.44
CA GLU A 360 5.89 13.53 32.81
C GLU A 360 5.60 14.89 33.45
N LYS A 361 6.45 15.89 33.20
CA LYS A 361 6.21 17.27 33.68
C LYS A 361 4.92 17.84 33.11
N MET A 362 4.68 17.65 31.80
CA MET A 362 3.47 18.10 31.14
C MET A 362 2.24 17.32 31.64
N GLN A 363 2.35 15.99 31.77
CA GLN A 363 1.27 15.14 32.27
C GLN A 363 0.86 15.47 33.71
N LYS A 364 1.83 15.64 34.62
CA LYS A 364 1.59 16.03 36.01
C LYS A 364 0.93 17.41 36.14
N SER A 365 1.12 18.29 35.18
CA SER A 365 0.50 19.61 35.17
C SER A 365 -1.02 19.54 34.93
N GLY A 366 -1.50 18.52 34.19
CA GLY A 366 -2.89 18.40 33.81
C GLY A 366 -3.41 19.52 32.87
N LEU A 367 -2.50 20.32 32.28
CA LEU A 367 -2.87 21.51 31.50
C LEU A 367 -3.17 21.19 30.04
N LEU A 368 -2.66 20.06 29.54
CA LEU A 368 -2.78 19.66 28.14
C LEU A 368 -3.14 18.19 28.04
N ARG A 369 -3.93 17.86 27.04
CA ARG A 369 -4.12 16.46 26.63
C ARG A 369 -2.91 16.06 25.77
N LEU A 370 -2.18 15.06 26.24
CA LEU A 370 -0.98 14.55 25.55
C LEU A 370 -1.31 13.28 24.76
N PRO A 371 -0.65 13.06 23.61
CA PRO A 371 -0.65 11.75 22.97
C PRO A 371 0.09 10.72 23.85
N PRO A 372 0.07 9.41 23.53
CA PRO A 372 0.91 8.43 24.18
C PRO A 372 2.39 8.82 24.18
N LEU A 373 3.16 8.37 25.18
CA LEU A 373 4.57 8.78 25.36
C LEU A 373 5.44 8.46 24.14
N ASP A 374 5.23 7.32 23.51
CA ASP A 374 5.97 6.90 22.32
C ASP A 374 5.66 7.80 21.11
N GLU A 375 4.41 8.18 20.93
CA GLU A 375 3.99 9.14 19.90
C GLU A 375 4.55 10.54 20.19
N PHE A 376 4.50 11.01 21.43
CA PHE A 376 5.10 12.27 21.85
C PHE A 376 6.61 12.30 21.58
N ALA A 377 7.30 11.20 21.89
CA ALA A 377 8.73 11.05 21.61
C ALA A 377 9.04 11.12 20.12
N GLU A 378 8.25 10.42 19.29
CA GLU A 378 8.42 10.43 17.83
C GLU A 378 8.09 11.80 17.21
N MET A 379 7.09 12.54 17.70
CA MET A 379 6.73 13.85 17.19
C MET A 379 7.91 14.83 17.17
N ARG A 380 8.82 14.72 18.12
CA ARG A 380 10.03 15.57 18.16
C ARG A 380 10.88 15.45 16.90
N TYR A 381 10.89 14.29 16.26
CA TYR A 381 11.74 13.94 15.10
C TYR A 381 10.96 13.93 13.80
N SER A 382 9.73 13.41 13.81
CA SER A 382 8.90 13.24 12.61
C SER A 382 7.98 14.42 12.32
N ASN A 383 7.54 15.16 13.36
CA ASN A 383 6.64 16.29 13.23
C ASN A 383 7.04 17.42 14.18
N PHE A 384 8.24 17.92 14.01
CA PHE A 384 8.82 18.95 14.87
C PHE A 384 7.97 20.24 15.00
N PRO A 385 7.28 20.73 13.94
CA PRO A 385 6.40 21.89 14.09
C PRO A 385 5.26 21.66 15.09
N THR A 386 4.60 20.51 15.05
CA THR A 386 3.53 20.15 16.00
C THR A 386 4.08 19.96 17.41
N TYR A 387 5.21 19.25 17.54
CA TYR A 387 5.92 19.13 18.83
C TYR A 387 6.24 20.50 19.44
N LYS A 388 6.84 21.38 18.63
CA LYS A 388 7.22 22.75 19.07
C LYS A 388 6.01 23.56 19.50
N LYS A 389 4.88 23.49 18.78
CA LYS A 389 3.63 24.15 19.16
C LYS A 389 3.11 23.62 20.51
N LEU A 390 3.12 22.30 20.70
CA LEU A 390 2.67 21.66 21.94
C LEU A 390 3.53 22.08 23.13
N VAL A 391 4.86 22.09 22.97
CA VAL A 391 5.80 22.54 24.03
C VAL A 391 5.63 24.04 24.35
N ALA A 392 5.55 24.86 23.31
CA ALA A 392 5.33 26.31 23.50
C ALA A 392 4.01 26.62 24.20
N ARG A 393 2.94 25.90 23.85
CA ARG A 393 1.65 25.99 24.54
C ARG A 393 1.77 25.62 26.01
N PHE A 394 2.49 24.57 26.34
CA PHE A 394 2.77 24.18 27.72
C PHE A 394 3.57 25.25 28.49
N GLU A 395 4.62 25.79 27.86
CA GLU A 395 5.45 26.85 28.46
C GLU A 395 4.64 28.12 28.72
N ASN A 396 3.79 28.51 27.77
CA ASN A 396 2.89 29.65 27.94
C ASN A 396 1.93 29.43 29.10
N LEU A 397 1.30 28.28 29.20
CA LEU A 397 0.35 27.94 30.27
C LEU A 397 1.04 27.86 31.65
N THR A 398 2.27 27.33 31.71
CA THR A 398 3.06 27.31 32.96
C THR A 398 3.63 28.68 33.32
N GLY A 399 3.99 29.50 32.34
CA GLY A 399 4.41 30.87 32.51
C GLY A 399 3.27 31.78 33.02
N GLN A 400 2.06 31.55 32.52
CA GLN A 400 0.84 32.25 32.94
C GLN A 400 0.41 31.95 34.40
N ARG A 401 0.89 30.86 35.02
CA ARG A 401 0.69 30.62 36.47
C ARG A 401 1.42 31.58 37.40
N LYS A 402 2.28 32.44 36.89
CA LYS A 402 2.81 33.63 37.59
C LYS A 402 1.95 34.86 37.33
N TRP A 403 0.64 34.71 37.30
CA TRP A 403 -0.25 35.83 37.07
C TRP A 403 -0.13 36.84 38.21
N ALA A 404 0.32 38.00 37.87
CA ALA A 404 -0.05 39.21 38.58
C ALA A 404 -1.58 39.31 38.53
N ALA A 405 -2.22 39.74 39.56
CA ALA A 405 -3.67 39.78 39.72
C ALA A 405 -4.39 40.09 38.40
N VAL A 406 -5.25 39.18 37.98
CA VAL A 406 -6.12 39.40 36.80
C VAL A 406 -7.15 40.44 37.25
N GLU A 407 -7.25 41.55 36.55
CA GLU A 407 -8.26 42.55 36.74
C GLU A 407 -9.22 42.54 35.54
N PHE A 408 -10.51 42.66 35.81
CA PHE A 408 -11.48 42.89 34.73
C PHE A 408 -11.25 44.27 34.11
N ASN A 409 -11.34 44.36 32.81
CA ASN A 409 -11.34 45.66 32.12
C ASN A 409 -12.59 46.46 32.58
N PRO A 410 -12.40 47.61 33.24
CA PRO A 410 -13.53 48.38 33.74
C PRO A 410 -14.54 48.82 32.70
N GLU A 411 -14.09 49.00 31.44
CA GLU A 411 -14.94 49.46 30.35
C GLU A 411 -15.92 48.36 29.85
N THR A 412 -15.52 47.09 29.96
CA THR A 412 -16.33 45.95 29.47
C THR A 412 -17.02 45.19 30.59
N LEU A 413 -16.68 45.45 31.87
CA LEU A 413 -17.19 44.74 33.05
C LEU A 413 -18.72 44.80 33.15
N ALA A 414 -19.32 45.99 32.94
CA ALA A 414 -20.76 46.16 33.01
C ALA A 414 -21.52 45.38 31.93
N ASP A 415 -20.97 45.33 30.74
CA ASP A 415 -21.56 44.59 29.63
C ASP A 415 -21.35 43.06 29.80
N HIS A 416 -20.23 42.66 30.33
CA HIS A 416 -19.95 41.25 30.64
C HIS A 416 -20.86 40.73 31.77
N PHE A 417 -21.08 41.56 32.80
CA PHE A 417 -22.02 41.26 33.87
C PHE A 417 -23.45 41.11 33.35
N LYS A 418 -23.91 41.99 32.45
CA LYS A 418 -25.22 41.93 31.83
C LYS A 418 -25.45 40.61 31.07
N ARG A 419 -24.42 40.09 30.47
CA ARG A 419 -24.53 38.83 29.64
C ARG A 419 -24.42 37.54 30.46
N HIS A 420 -23.61 37.57 31.55
CA HIS A 420 -23.19 36.35 32.22
C HIS A 420 -23.22 36.41 33.74
N GLY A 421 -23.57 37.55 34.34
CA GLY A 421 -23.32 37.82 35.76
C GLY A 421 -24.50 37.65 36.71
N SER A 422 -25.73 37.50 36.19
CA SER A 422 -26.93 37.45 37.04
C SER A 422 -26.95 36.35 38.10
N ASP A 423 -26.26 35.25 37.84
CA ASP A 423 -26.23 34.09 38.73
C ASP A 423 -25.03 34.07 39.71
N LEU A 424 -24.06 34.96 39.54
CA LEU A 424 -22.79 34.94 40.25
C LEU A 424 -22.53 36.18 41.12
N GLY A 425 -23.40 37.19 41.10
CA GLY A 425 -23.26 38.39 41.90
C GLY A 425 -24.45 39.34 41.81
N ALA A 426 -24.67 40.16 42.81
CA ALA A 426 -25.77 41.13 42.87
C ALA A 426 -25.55 42.34 41.94
N ASP A 427 -24.28 42.64 41.62
CA ASP A 427 -23.87 43.73 40.72
C ASP A 427 -22.53 43.36 40.03
N ALA A 428 -22.09 44.23 39.12
CA ALA A 428 -20.86 44.00 38.34
C ALA A 428 -19.60 43.88 39.20
N GLN A 429 -19.56 44.58 40.34
CA GLN A 429 -18.39 44.52 41.22
C GLN A 429 -18.38 43.22 42.04
N ALA A 430 -19.53 42.77 42.55
CA ALA A 430 -19.67 41.50 43.24
C ALA A 430 -19.41 40.31 42.28
N TYR A 431 -19.84 40.40 41.02
CA TYR A 431 -19.51 39.47 39.99
C TYR A 431 -18.01 39.38 39.73
N ALA A 432 -17.35 40.52 39.51
CA ALA A 432 -15.91 40.61 39.33
C ALA A 432 -15.14 40.01 40.52
N ALA A 433 -15.53 40.37 41.74
CA ALA A 433 -14.92 39.84 42.94
C ALA A 433 -15.05 38.32 43.09
N THR A 434 -16.22 37.78 42.75
CA THR A 434 -16.47 36.32 42.76
C THR A 434 -15.67 35.59 41.71
N ALA A 435 -15.64 36.10 40.47
CA ALA A 435 -14.87 35.51 39.38
C ALA A 435 -13.36 35.60 39.65
N LEU A 436 -12.86 36.74 40.15
CA LEU A 436 -11.46 36.89 40.54
C LEU A 436 -11.05 36.00 41.72
N LYS A 437 -11.95 35.81 42.69
CA LYS A 437 -11.74 34.86 43.79
C LYS A 437 -11.67 33.42 43.27
N PHE A 438 -12.46 33.08 42.30
CA PHE A 438 -12.43 31.75 41.63
C PHE A 438 -11.13 31.58 40.84
N VAL A 439 -10.76 32.53 39.99
CA VAL A 439 -9.56 32.47 39.16
C VAL A 439 -8.27 32.50 39.99
N ASN A 440 -8.21 33.32 41.03
CA ASN A 440 -7.05 33.47 41.90
C ASN A 440 -7.04 32.54 43.13
N GLY A 441 -8.10 31.71 43.31
CA GLY A 441 -8.24 30.79 44.43
C GLY A 441 -7.26 29.63 44.39
N LYS A 442 -6.77 29.22 45.59
CA LYS A 442 -5.99 28.00 45.76
C LYS A 442 -6.87 26.78 45.40
N GLY A 443 -6.75 26.24 44.23
CA GLY A 443 -7.50 25.07 43.79
C GLY A 443 -8.32 25.26 42.51
N ALA A 444 -8.36 26.45 41.94
CA ALA A 444 -8.96 26.62 40.60
C ALA A 444 -8.16 25.86 39.58
N LYS A 445 -8.78 24.85 38.95
CA LYS A 445 -8.25 24.24 37.70
C LYS A 445 -8.40 25.33 36.64
N ALA A 446 -7.31 25.68 35.98
CA ALA A 446 -7.37 26.67 34.90
C ALA A 446 -8.36 26.23 33.84
N VAL A 447 -9.38 27.02 33.58
CA VAL A 447 -10.24 26.90 32.39
C VAL A 447 -9.50 27.66 31.30
N ILE A 448 -9.11 26.95 30.28
CA ILE A 448 -8.41 27.54 29.14
C ILE A 448 -9.48 27.81 28.08
N PHE A 449 -9.68 29.08 27.76
CA PHE A 449 -10.38 29.47 26.54
C PHE A 449 -9.33 29.48 25.41
N ASP A 450 -9.59 28.82 24.31
CA ASP A 450 -8.81 29.02 23.10
C ASP A 450 -9.29 30.25 22.34
N GLU A 451 -8.59 30.66 21.30
CA GLU A 451 -8.83 31.93 20.60
C GLU A 451 -10.23 32.07 19.98
N ASP A 452 -11.01 30.98 19.95
CA ASP A 452 -12.38 30.96 19.42
C ASP A 452 -13.48 31.04 20.51
N GLY A 453 -13.12 31.29 21.76
CA GLY A 453 -14.01 31.50 22.92
C GLY A 453 -14.32 30.29 23.71
#